data_7811dab8f2ca2824275c3e413793ca23
#
_entry.id   7811dab8f2ca2824275c3e413793ca23
#
_cell.length_a   1.000
_cell.length_b   1.000
_cell.length_c   1.000
_cell.angle_alpha   90.00
_cell.angle_beta   90.00
_cell.angle_gamma   90.00
#
_symmetry.space_group_name_H-M   'P 1'
#
loop_
_entity.id
_entity.type
_entity.pdbx_description
1 polymer ?
#
loop_
_entity_poly.entity_id
_entity_poly.type
_entity_poly.pdbx_seq_one_letter_code
_entity_poly.pdbx_strand_id
1 'polypeptide(L)'
;MKTIGVLTSGGDSPGMNTALRSIVRTCAHYKIKCVGIVRGYSGLIEDNTKVLNTRSVRGIINKGGTFLYSARCDEFRQASGRKKAYKTLRNNNIDGLIVIGGDGSFTGALKLKDEFNFPVIGIPVSYTHLTLPTILLV
;
A
#
# COMPACT_ATOMS: atom_id res chain seq x y z
N MET A 1 -10.65 9.19 14.69
CA MET A 1 -10.83 8.36 13.50
C MET A 1 -9.50 7.78 13.08
N LYS A 2 -9.46 6.49 12.82
CA LYS A 2 -8.25 5.84 12.34
C LYS A 2 -8.06 6.10 10.86
N THR A 3 -6.81 6.14 10.45
CA THR A 3 -6.44 6.36 9.06
C THR A 3 -5.51 5.24 8.62
N ILE A 4 -5.84 4.60 7.51
CA ILE A 4 -5.04 3.52 6.93
C ILE A 4 -4.48 3.99 5.60
N GLY A 5 -3.18 3.81 5.41
CA GLY A 5 -2.53 4.04 4.14
C GLY A 5 -2.49 2.76 3.33
N VAL A 6 -2.59 2.86 2.02
CA VAL A 6 -2.48 1.70 1.15
C VAL A 6 -1.60 2.05 -0.05
N LEU A 7 -0.69 1.16 -0.38
CA LEU A 7 0.13 1.31 -1.58
C LEU A 7 0.19 -0.01 -2.34
N THR A 8 0.44 0.11 -3.63
CA THR A 8 0.69 -1.03 -4.51
C THR A 8 2.15 -0.97 -4.92
N SER A 9 2.82 -2.11 -4.91
CA SER A 9 4.25 -2.18 -5.19
C SER A 9 4.56 -3.42 -6.03
N GLY A 10 5.59 -3.31 -6.85
CA GLY A 10 5.97 -4.39 -7.75
C GLY A 10 5.32 -4.22 -9.12
N GLY A 11 5.34 -5.29 -9.92
CA GLY A 11 4.74 -5.26 -11.25
C GLY A 11 3.22 -5.26 -11.21
N ASP A 12 2.61 -4.85 -12.30
CA ASP A 12 1.15 -4.89 -12.43
C ASP A 12 0.62 -6.30 -12.26
N SER A 13 -0.48 -6.42 -11.55
CA SER A 13 -1.16 -7.68 -11.36
C SER A 13 -2.67 -7.46 -11.40
N PRO A 14 -3.43 -8.36 -12.03
CA PRO A 14 -4.89 -8.23 -12.06
C PRO A 14 -5.53 -8.13 -10.68
N GLY A 15 -4.91 -8.71 -9.67
CA GLY A 15 -5.44 -8.68 -8.31
C GLY A 15 -5.26 -7.36 -7.57
N MET A 16 -4.39 -6.48 -8.04
CA MET A 16 -4.09 -5.24 -7.32
C MET A 16 -5.29 -4.32 -7.20
N ASN A 17 -5.98 -4.06 -8.28
CA ASN A 17 -7.16 -3.18 -8.26
C ASN A 17 -8.31 -3.81 -7.47
N THR A 18 -8.47 -5.12 -7.55
CA THR A 18 -9.49 -5.82 -6.78
C THR A 18 -9.22 -5.71 -5.29
N ALA A 19 -7.98 -5.93 -4.87
CA ALA A 19 -7.59 -5.80 -3.48
C ALA A 19 -7.77 -4.37 -2.99
N LEU A 20 -7.35 -3.40 -3.79
CA LEU A 20 -7.50 -1.99 -3.44
C LEU A 20 -8.95 -1.61 -3.25
N ARG A 21 -9.82 -2.02 -4.17
CA ARG A 21 -11.25 -1.73 -4.07
C ARG A 21 -11.85 -2.33 -2.79
N SER A 22 -11.47 -3.55 -2.46
CA SER A 22 -11.95 -4.22 -1.24
C SER A 22 -11.50 -3.45 0.01
N ILE A 23 -10.27 -3.01 0.04
CA ILE A 23 -9.73 -2.24 1.18
C ILE A 23 -10.50 -0.94 1.35
N VAL A 24 -10.69 -0.20 0.26
CA VAL A 24 -11.38 1.10 0.32
C VAL A 24 -12.83 0.92 0.78
N ARG A 25 -13.51 -0.09 0.26
CA ARG A 25 -14.91 -0.33 0.65
C ARG A 25 -15.01 -0.78 2.12
N THR A 26 -14.08 -1.60 2.57
CA THR A 26 -14.04 -2.03 3.97
C THR A 26 -13.77 -0.84 4.89
N CYS A 27 -12.82 0.02 4.53
CA CYS A 27 -12.56 1.23 5.30
C CYS A 27 -13.81 2.11 5.39
N ALA A 28 -14.53 2.28 4.28
CA ALA A 28 -15.76 3.07 4.27
C ALA A 28 -16.82 2.46 5.21
N HIS A 29 -16.94 1.14 5.20
CA HIS A 29 -17.89 0.45 6.05
C HIS A 29 -17.61 0.70 7.55
N TYR A 30 -16.36 0.71 7.94
CA TYR A 30 -15.95 0.92 9.33
C TYR A 30 -15.64 2.37 9.66
N LYS A 31 -15.90 3.30 8.74
CA LYS A 31 -15.64 4.72 8.91
C LYS A 31 -14.17 5.01 9.19
N ILE A 32 -13.30 4.29 8.50
CA ILE A 32 -11.86 4.47 8.56
C ILE A 32 -11.44 5.29 7.34
N LYS A 33 -10.64 6.33 7.57
CA LYS A 33 -10.11 7.13 6.47
C LYS A 33 -9.07 6.30 5.72
N CYS A 34 -9.19 6.24 4.38
CA CYS A 34 -8.26 5.51 3.53
C CYS A 34 -7.45 6.48 2.69
N VAL A 35 -6.14 6.40 2.81
CA VAL A 35 -5.21 7.26 2.06
C VAL A 35 -4.43 6.39 1.10
N GLY A 36 -4.56 6.67 -0.19
CA GLY A 36 -3.78 5.97 -1.21
C GLY A 36 -2.42 6.62 -1.39
N ILE A 37 -1.38 5.80 -1.50
CA ILE A 37 -0.04 6.26 -1.78
C ILE A 37 0.21 6.05 -3.28
N VAL A 38 0.38 7.13 -4.02
CA VAL A 38 0.54 7.07 -5.46
C VAL A 38 2.00 6.72 -5.79
N ARG A 39 2.20 5.73 -6.65
CA ARG A 39 3.51 5.26 -7.10
C ARG A 39 4.31 4.54 -6.01
N GLY A 40 3.63 3.79 -5.17
CA GLY A 40 4.27 2.88 -4.22
C GLY A 40 5.20 3.58 -3.23
N TYR A 41 6.33 2.95 -2.93
CA TYR A 41 7.28 3.52 -1.98
C TYR A 41 7.88 4.85 -2.43
N SER A 42 7.99 5.05 -3.74
CA SER A 42 8.45 6.34 -4.27
C SER A 42 7.51 7.45 -3.85
N GLY A 43 6.21 7.22 -3.98
CA GLY A 43 5.21 8.19 -3.54
C GLY A 43 5.22 8.38 -2.03
N LEU A 44 5.54 7.33 -1.29
CA LEU A 44 5.64 7.44 0.16
C LEU A 44 6.79 8.36 0.57
N ILE A 45 7.91 8.28 -0.13
CA ILE A 45 9.05 9.17 0.13
C ILE A 45 8.74 10.60 -0.29
N GLU A 46 8.03 10.77 -1.41
CA GLU A 46 7.74 12.09 -1.98
C GLU A 46 6.49 12.76 -1.41
N ASP A 47 5.80 12.10 -0.48
CA ASP A 47 4.54 12.59 0.09
C ASP A 47 3.45 12.73 -0.98
N ASN A 48 3.38 11.76 -1.89
CA ASN A 48 2.39 11.76 -2.97
C ASN A 48 1.21 10.88 -2.55
N THR A 49 0.22 11.49 -1.90
CA THR A 49 -0.91 10.78 -1.32
C THR A 49 -2.23 11.36 -1.81
N LYS A 50 -3.29 10.56 -1.75
CA LYS A 50 -4.64 11.05 -2.00
C LYS A 50 -5.64 10.27 -1.16
N VAL A 51 -6.68 10.96 -0.69
CA VAL A 51 -7.75 10.32 0.06
C VAL A 51 -8.61 9.49 -0.89
N LEU A 52 -8.89 8.26 -0.52
CA LEU A 52 -9.70 7.36 -1.32
C LEU A 52 -11.05 7.13 -0.66
N ASN A 53 -12.10 7.09 -1.49
CA ASN A 53 -13.44 6.74 -1.04
C ASN A 53 -14.04 5.74 -2.03
N THR A 54 -15.25 5.26 -1.75
CA THR A 54 -15.89 4.26 -2.60
C THR A 54 -16.08 4.74 -4.04
N ARG A 55 -16.28 6.03 -4.22
CA ARG A 55 -16.42 6.62 -5.54
C ARG A 55 -15.09 6.58 -6.32
N SER A 56 -13.98 6.78 -5.62
CA SER A 56 -12.64 6.77 -6.23
C SER A 56 -12.32 5.43 -6.89
N VAL A 57 -12.82 4.34 -6.34
CA VAL A 57 -12.46 2.98 -6.80
C VAL A 57 -13.58 2.32 -7.60
N ARG A 58 -14.62 3.08 -7.95
CA ARG A 58 -15.71 2.53 -8.74
C ARG A 58 -15.20 2.12 -10.13
N GLY A 59 -15.46 0.88 -10.48
CA GLY A 59 -15.13 0.38 -11.82
C GLY A 59 -13.66 0.07 -12.07
N ILE A 60 -12.77 0.21 -11.09
CA ILE A 60 -11.35 -0.05 -11.32
C ILE A 60 -11.03 -1.52 -11.59
N ILE A 61 -11.90 -2.44 -11.19
CA ILE A 61 -11.69 -3.87 -11.46
C ILE A 61 -11.62 -4.14 -12.95
N ASN A 62 -12.38 -3.39 -13.74
CA ASN A 62 -12.46 -3.57 -15.18
C ASN A 62 -11.37 -2.81 -15.95
N LYS A 63 -10.52 -2.08 -15.24
CA LYS A 63 -9.44 -1.32 -15.86
C LYS A 63 -8.15 -2.11 -15.80
N GLY A 64 -7.38 -2.08 -16.87
CA GLY A 64 -6.05 -2.63 -16.85
C GLY A 64 -5.10 -1.77 -16.04
N GLY A 65 -3.96 -2.34 -15.65
CA GLY A 65 -2.95 -1.64 -14.87
C GLY A 65 -3.28 -1.54 -13.40
N THR A 66 -2.57 -0.69 -12.72
CA THR A 66 -2.68 -0.48 -11.29
C THR A 66 -3.18 0.92 -11.00
N PHE A 67 -4.30 1.04 -10.29
CA PHE A 67 -4.95 2.33 -10.06
C PHE A 67 -4.05 3.35 -9.35
N LEU A 68 -3.30 2.91 -8.36
CA LEU A 68 -2.38 3.78 -7.63
C LEU A 68 -1.00 3.85 -8.26
N TYR A 69 -0.79 3.11 -9.33
CA TYR A 69 0.50 2.95 -9.98
C TYR A 69 1.55 2.37 -9.03
N SER A 70 2.62 1.88 -9.58
CA SER A 70 3.77 1.46 -8.82
C SER A 70 5.01 1.96 -9.53
N ALA A 71 6.06 2.18 -8.78
CA ALA A 71 7.31 2.62 -9.34
C ALA A 71 8.45 1.96 -8.57
N ARG A 72 9.51 1.67 -9.28
CA ARG A 72 10.72 1.17 -8.65
C ARG A 72 11.29 2.26 -7.76
N CYS A 73 11.68 1.89 -6.54
CA CYS A 73 12.20 2.86 -5.60
C CYS A 73 13.44 2.31 -4.90
N ASP A 74 14.60 2.63 -5.43
CA ASP A 74 15.86 2.20 -4.83
C ASP A 74 16.16 2.94 -3.54
N GLU A 75 15.68 4.16 -3.41
CA GLU A 75 15.89 4.98 -2.21
C GLU A 75 15.28 4.34 -0.97
N PHE A 76 14.19 3.59 -1.12
CA PHE A 76 13.53 2.92 0.00
C PHE A 76 14.37 1.78 0.58
N ARG A 77 15.35 1.29 -0.17
CA ARG A 77 16.28 0.27 0.32
C ARG A 77 17.25 0.83 1.35
N GLN A 78 17.38 2.14 1.42
CA GLN A 78 18.26 2.81 2.35
C GLN A 78 17.50 3.35 3.55
N ALA A 79 18.16 3.38 4.69
CA ALA A 79 17.53 3.85 5.92
C ALA A 79 17.05 5.29 5.79
N SER A 80 17.78 6.13 5.05
CA SER A 80 17.38 7.53 4.84
C SER A 80 16.07 7.64 4.09
N GLY A 81 15.87 6.78 3.08
CA GLY A 81 14.61 6.75 2.33
C GLY A 81 13.44 6.29 3.20
N ARG A 82 13.67 5.25 3.98
CA ARG A 82 12.63 4.75 4.90
C ARG A 82 12.28 5.79 5.97
N LYS A 83 13.24 6.58 6.40
CA LYS A 83 12.98 7.66 7.34
C LYS A 83 12.07 8.73 6.72
N LYS A 84 12.31 9.08 5.46
CA LYS A 84 11.42 9.99 4.74
C LYS A 84 10.02 9.42 4.59
N ALA A 85 9.93 8.13 4.29
CA ALA A 85 8.65 7.44 4.18
C ALA A 85 7.88 7.48 5.50
N TYR A 86 8.56 7.19 6.59
CA TYR A 86 7.93 7.25 7.91
C TYR A 86 7.43 8.66 8.24
N LYS A 87 8.19 9.67 7.86
CA LYS A 87 7.78 11.06 8.06
C LYS A 87 6.50 11.37 7.29
N THR A 88 6.38 10.87 6.06
CA THR A 88 5.14 11.03 5.28
C THR A 88 3.96 10.39 5.99
N LEU A 89 4.15 9.18 6.52
CA LEU A 89 3.10 8.48 7.26
C LEU A 89 2.65 9.29 8.47
N ARG A 90 3.58 9.85 9.21
CA ARG A 90 3.26 10.65 10.38
C ARG A 90 2.60 11.98 10.01
N ASN A 91 3.08 12.64 8.95
CA ASN A 91 2.52 13.92 8.51
C ASN A 91 1.08 13.78 8.03
N ASN A 92 0.71 12.62 7.50
CA ASN A 92 -0.65 12.35 7.03
C ASN A 92 -1.50 11.66 8.09
N ASN A 93 -0.99 11.52 9.31
CA ASN A 93 -1.69 10.88 10.44
C ASN A 93 -2.12 9.45 10.13
N ILE A 94 -1.31 8.73 9.36
CA ILE A 94 -1.59 7.35 8.98
C ILE A 94 -1.21 6.44 10.15
N ASP A 95 -2.15 5.62 10.59
CA ASP A 95 -1.97 4.74 11.75
C ASP A 95 -1.44 3.35 11.39
N GLY A 96 -1.65 2.93 10.15
CA GLY A 96 -1.17 1.64 9.67
C GLY A 96 -1.08 1.66 8.16
N LEU A 97 -0.28 0.75 7.60
CA LEU A 97 -0.03 0.70 6.17
C LEU A 97 -0.37 -0.69 5.63
N ILE A 98 -1.09 -0.73 4.51
CA ILE A 98 -1.33 -1.96 3.78
C ILE A 98 -0.52 -1.91 2.50
N VAL A 99 0.31 -2.93 2.30
CA VAL A 99 1.15 -3.05 1.11
C VAL A 99 0.63 -4.18 0.26
N ILE A 100 0.18 -3.84 -0.94
CA ILE A 100 -0.27 -4.84 -1.92
C ILE A 100 0.88 -5.07 -2.89
N GLY A 101 1.40 -6.28 -2.93
CA GLY A 101 2.55 -6.55 -3.81
C GLY A 101 3.10 -7.95 -3.66
N GLY A 102 4.38 -8.09 -3.84
CA GLY A 102 5.09 -9.36 -3.77
C GLY A 102 6.22 -9.35 -2.75
N ASP A 103 7.10 -10.34 -2.84
CA ASP A 103 8.14 -10.58 -1.84
C ASP A 103 9.05 -9.39 -1.59
N GLY A 104 9.51 -8.73 -2.65
CA GLY A 104 10.38 -7.57 -2.50
C GLY A 104 9.70 -6.43 -1.78
N SER A 105 8.40 -6.25 -2.05
CA SER A 105 7.60 -5.21 -1.41
C SER A 105 7.47 -5.48 0.09
N PHE A 106 7.31 -6.74 0.45
CA PHE A 106 7.15 -7.14 1.85
C PHE A 106 8.46 -7.02 2.62
N THR A 107 9.58 -7.27 1.97
CA THR A 107 10.90 -7.06 2.58
C THR A 107 11.06 -5.60 3.00
N GLY A 108 10.69 -4.67 2.12
CA GLY A 108 10.73 -3.25 2.44
C GLY A 108 9.77 -2.88 3.56
N ALA A 109 8.57 -3.43 3.51
CA ALA A 109 7.56 -3.20 4.53
C ALA A 109 8.02 -3.70 5.90
N LEU A 110 8.66 -4.86 5.94
CA LEU A 110 9.17 -5.42 7.18
C LEU A 110 10.24 -4.54 7.80
N LYS A 111 11.13 -4.00 6.98
CA LYS A 111 12.16 -3.08 7.47
C LYS A 111 11.54 -1.81 8.06
N LEU A 112 10.51 -1.28 7.42
CA LEU A 112 9.80 -0.11 7.92
C LEU A 112 9.17 -0.41 9.28
N LYS A 113 8.53 -1.56 9.40
CA LYS A 113 7.92 -2.01 10.65
C LYS A 113 8.96 -2.13 11.76
N ASP A 114 10.08 -2.79 11.46
CA ASP A 114 11.11 -3.07 12.46
C ASP A 114 11.82 -1.79 12.92
N GLU A 115 12.11 -0.89 11.98
CA GLU A 115 12.85 0.33 12.30
C GLU A 115 12.02 1.36 13.05
N PHE A 116 10.73 1.42 12.79
CA PHE A 116 9.87 2.46 13.34
C PHE A 116 8.70 1.93 14.16
N ASN A 117 8.64 0.62 14.34
CA ASN A 117 7.54 -0.04 15.05
C ASN A 117 6.18 0.37 14.50
N PHE A 118 6.07 0.43 13.18
CA PHE A 118 4.88 0.89 12.49
C PHE A 118 4.04 -0.31 12.02
N PRO A 119 2.72 -0.34 12.28
CA PRO A 119 1.89 -1.48 11.85
C PRO A 119 1.81 -1.57 10.32
N VAL A 120 2.17 -2.72 9.78
CA VAL A 120 2.12 -2.98 8.34
C VAL A 120 1.51 -4.35 8.09
N ILE A 121 0.65 -4.43 7.08
CA ILE A 121 0.06 -5.68 6.62
C ILE A 121 0.39 -5.81 5.13
N GLY A 122 0.89 -6.97 4.73
CA GLY A 122 1.14 -7.28 3.33
C GLY A 122 0.03 -8.14 2.74
N ILE A 123 -0.45 -7.76 1.57
CA ILE A 123 -1.41 -8.55 0.81
C ILE A 123 -0.72 -9.01 -0.47
N PRO A 124 -0.41 -10.31 -0.58
CA PRO A 124 0.25 -10.80 -1.78
C PRO A 124 -0.71 -10.85 -2.96
N VAL A 125 -0.28 -10.30 -4.08
CA VAL A 125 -0.98 -10.43 -5.34
C VAL A 125 0.04 -10.96 -6.33
N SER A 126 -0.05 -12.24 -6.59
CA SER A 126 0.84 -12.89 -7.52
C SER A 126 0.01 -13.64 -8.54
N TYR A 127 0.49 -13.68 -9.75
CA TYR A 127 -0.16 -14.38 -10.83
C TYR A 127 0.41 -15.76 -11.04
N THR A 128 1.39 -16.16 -10.27
CA THR A 128 2.02 -17.47 -10.43
C THR A 128 1.95 -18.26 -9.15
N HIS A 129 1.29 -19.40 -9.19
CA HIS A 129 1.33 -20.43 -8.16
C HIS A 129 0.90 -20.04 -6.75
N LEU A 130 0.11 -19.00 -6.62
CA LEU A 130 -0.45 -18.70 -5.32
C LEU A 130 -1.60 -19.67 -5.05
N THR A 131 -1.29 -20.69 -4.29
CA THR A 131 -2.28 -21.68 -3.91
C THR A 131 -3.00 -21.32 -2.61
N LEU A 132 -2.44 -20.37 -1.87
CA LEU A 132 -2.99 -19.98 -0.58
C LEU A 132 -3.20 -18.48 -0.53
N PRO A 133 -4.42 -18.02 -0.23
CA PRO A 133 -4.64 -16.63 0.06
C PRO A 133 -3.94 -16.32 1.38
N THR A 134 -3.12 -15.29 1.38
CA THR A 134 -2.35 -15.02 2.55
C THR A 134 -2.33 -13.54 2.83
N ILE A 135 -2.67 -13.20 4.03
CA ILE A 135 -2.41 -11.87 4.57
C ILE A 135 -1.25 -12.05 5.52
N LEU A 136 -0.15 -11.38 5.20
CA LEU A 136 1.05 -11.48 6.01
C LEU A 136 1.10 -10.31 6.98
N LEU A 137 1.13 -10.64 8.25
CA LEU A 137 1.37 -9.64 9.28
C LEU A 137 2.88 -9.45 9.39
N VAL A 138 3.34 -8.32 8.95
CA VAL A 138 4.77 -8.03 8.91
C VAL A 138 5.15 -6.96 9.89
#